data_031390063c8f7b802f3b0c320074df01
#
_entry.id   031390063c8f7b802f3b0c320074df01
#
_cell.length_a   1.000
_cell.length_b   1.000
_cell.length_c   1.000
_cell.angle_alpha   90.00
_cell.angle_beta   90.00
_cell.angle_gamma   90.00
#
_symmetry.space_group_name_H-M   'P 1'
#
loop_
_entity.id
_entity.type
_entity.pdbx_description
1 polymer ?
#
loop_
_entity_poly.entity_id
_entity_poly.type
_entity_poly.pdbx_seq_one_letter_code
_entity_poly.pdbx_strand_id
1 'polypeptide(L)'
;AEILKKQGGADVMSKEKVVRKPVEKIKPGQIVLFVVTILLAILFLYPVFFALISAFKSNGDILKNPIALPTSFYTQNFKDLFAQSDFATAILHSVFLTVVSEVLIVCIVPMAAYGIERRKSKTTSLIYTYFLAGMMIPFHLYMFPLFKEMKVFHIFGNMVGPIVCYISGSIAFGTLLYCSFLKGIP
;
A
#
# COMPACT_ATOMS: atom_id res chain seq x y z
N ALA A 1 -10.38 69.05 -6.08
CA ALA A 1 -9.06 68.82 -6.74
C ALA A 1 -8.09 67.98 -5.90
N GLU A 2 -8.51 67.53 -4.71
CA GLU A 2 -7.61 66.86 -3.76
C GLU A 2 -7.88 65.31 -3.59
N ILE A 3 -8.90 64.81 -4.28
CA ILE A 3 -9.30 63.38 -4.18
C ILE A 3 -8.63 62.50 -5.26
N LEU A 4 -8.01 63.07 -6.28
CA LEU A 4 -7.40 62.33 -7.41
C LEU A 4 -5.91 62.04 -7.25
N LYS A 5 -5.28 62.38 -6.11
CA LYS A 5 -3.84 62.18 -5.88
C LYS A 5 -3.50 60.99 -5.02
N LYS A 6 -4.50 60.16 -4.64
CA LYS A 6 -4.32 59.02 -3.73
C LYS A 6 -4.49 57.63 -4.35
N GLN A 7 -4.58 57.54 -5.68
CA GLN A 7 -4.73 56.27 -6.42
C GLN A 7 -3.55 55.90 -7.31
N GLY A 8 -2.39 56.51 -7.12
CA GLY A 8 -1.17 56.24 -7.87
C GLY A 8 -0.12 55.42 -7.15
N GLY A 9 -0.54 54.50 -6.30
CA GLY A 9 0.41 53.77 -5.44
C GLY A 9 0.17 52.26 -5.28
N ALA A 10 -0.44 51.61 -6.26
CA ALA A 10 -0.76 50.19 -6.17
C ALA A 10 -0.17 49.35 -7.32
N ASP A 11 1.06 49.59 -7.67
CA ASP A 11 1.77 48.72 -8.62
C ASP A 11 3.15 48.33 -8.08
N VAL A 12 3.16 47.87 -6.86
CA VAL A 12 4.29 47.12 -6.32
C VAL A 12 3.98 45.63 -6.49
N MET A 13 4.10 45.17 -7.74
CA MET A 13 4.26 43.76 -8.00
C MET A 13 5.50 43.30 -7.19
N SER A 14 5.21 42.72 -6.04
CA SER A 14 6.18 42.00 -5.26
C SER A 14 6.82 40.95 -6.17
N LYS A 15 7.99 41.24 -6.70
CA LYS A 15 8.86 40.25 -7.32
C LYS A 15 9.23 39.28 -6.21
N GLU A 16 8.45 38.20 -6.12
CA GLU A 16 8.75 37.03 -5.29
C GLU A 16 10.14 36.56 -5.70
N LYS A 17 11.15 36.98 -4.90
CA LYS A 17 12.51 36.48 -5.06
C LYS A 17 12.45 34.98 -4.84
N VAL A 18 12.44 34.21 -5.92
CA VAL A 18 12.69 32.76 -5.89
C VAL A 18 14.06 32.62 -5.22
N VAL A 19 14.03 32.36 -3.91
CA VAL A 19 15.22 32.05 -3.14
C VAL A 19 15.71 30.69 -3.61
N ARG A 20 16.58 30.68 -4.62
CA ARG A 20 17.30 29.49 -5.04
C ARG A 20 18.14 29.05 -3.83
N LYS A 21 17.72 27.96 -3.16
CA LYS A 21 18.55 27.36 -2.13
C LYS A 21 19.94 27.11 -2.75
N PRO A 22 21.02 27.50 -2.09
CA PRO A 22 22.36 27.24 -2.58
C PRO A 22 22.52 25.73 -2.76
N VAL A 23 23.07 25.32 -3.91
CA VAL A 23 23.38 23.92 -4.19
C VAL A 23 24.37 23.47 -3.12
N GLU A 24 23.89 22.69 -2.16
CA GLU A 24 24.70 22.19 -1.05
C GLU A 24 25.78 21.26 -1.63
N LYS A 25 27.04 21.54 -1.33
CA LYS A 25 28.17 20.70 -1.79
C LYS A 25 27.99 19.29 -1.22
N ILE A 26 27.93 18.30 -2.08
CA ILE A 26 27.78 16.90 -1.70
C ILE A 26 28.97 16.49 -0.82
N LYS A 27 28.69 16.09 0.41
CA LYS A 27 29.72 15.63 1.35
C LYS A 27 30.20 14.22 0.96
N PRO A 28 31.49 13.87 1.16
CA PRO A 28 31.98 12.53 0.83
C PRO A 28 31.15 11.39 1.42
N GLY A 29 30.64 11.56 2.65
CA GLY A 29 29.75 10.57 3.29
C GLY A 29 28.42 10.37 2.56
N GLN A 30 27.89 11.39 1.89
CA GLN A 30 26.66 11.27 1.08
C GLN A 30 26.92 10.45 -0.18
N ILE A 31 28.12 10.54 -0.77
CA ILE A 31 28.50 9.72 -1.93
C ILE A 31 28.59 8.25 -1.52
N VAL A 32 29.23 7.96 -0.40
CA VAL A 32 29.32 6.58 0.14
C VAL A 32 27.93 6.02 0.41
N LEU A 33 27.07 6.79 1.09
CA LEU A 33 25.68 6.40 1.36
C LEU A 33 24.92 6.13 0.05
N PHE A 34 25.07 6.96 -0.95
CA PHE A 34 24.42 6.81 -2.25
C PHE A 34 24.87 5.52 -2.96
N VAL A 35 26.20 5.24 -2.97
CA VAL A 35 26.74 4.00 -3.55
C VAL A 35 26.19 2.77 -2.82
N VAL A 36 26.20 2.78 -1.48
CA VAL A 36 25.64 1.67 -0.68
C VAL A 36 24.16 1.48 -0.97
N THR A 37 23.39 2.56 -1.08
CA THR A 37 21.95 2.49 -1.42
C THR A 37 21.73 1.87 -2.79
N ILE A 38 22.53 2.23 -3.80
CA ILE A 38 22.45 1.62 -5.14
C ILE A 38 22.76 0.12 -5.08
N LEU A 39 23.82 -0.27 -4.38
CA LEU A 39 24.19 -1.68 -4.25
C LEU A 39 23.07 -2.49 -3.56
N LEU A 40 22.48 -1.96 -2.50
CA LEU A 40 21.33 -2.57 -1.85
C LEU A 40 20.12 -2.64 -2.78
N ALA A 41 19.82 -1.58 -3.53
CA ALA A 41 18.72 -1.59 -4.49
C ALA A 41 18.91 -2.69 -5.58
N ILE A 42 20.12 -2.84 -6.10
CA ILE A 42 20.46 -3.91 -7.07
C ILE A 42 20.25 -5.28 -6.43
N LEU A 43 20.73 -5.47 -5.18
CA LEU A 43 20.57 -6.72 -4.45
C LEU A 43 19.08 -7.07 -4.23
N PHE A 44 18.26 -6.10 -3.86
CA PHE A 44 16.81 -6.30 -3.64
C PHE A 44 16.05 -6.50 -4.95
N LEU A 45 16.47 -5.89 -6.04
CA LEU A 45 15.84 -6.05 -7.36
C LEU A 45 16.28 -7.35 -8.07
N TYR A 46 17.42 -7.94 -7.67
CA TYR A 46 17.95 -9.15 -8.29
C TYR A 46 16.94 -10.31 -8.38
N PRO A 47 16.24 -10.72 -7.31
CA PRO A 47 15.29 -11.83 -7.40
C PRO A 47 14.11 -11.54 -8.34
N VAL A 48 13.65 -10.29 -8.41
CA VAL A 48 12.59 -9.88 -9.35
C VAL A 48 13.09 -9.98 -10.80
N PHE A 49 14.27 -9.47 -11.06
CA PHE A 49 14.90 -9.54 -12.37
C PHE A 49 15.18 -11.00 -12.80
N PHE A 50 15.66 -11.81 -11.86
CA PHE A 50 15.87 -13.24 -12.09
C PHE A 50 14.57 -13.97 -12.43
N ALA A 51 13.47 -13.70 -11.71
CA ALA A 51 12.16 -14.28 -12.00
C ALA A 51 11.65 -13.88 -13.39
N LEU A 52 11.79 -12.60 -13.77
CA LEU A 52 11.40 -12.09 -15.07
C LEU A 52 12.17 -12.79 -16.21
N ILE A 53 13.50 -12.90 -16.08
CA ILE A 53 14.33 -13.59 -17.08
C ILE A 53 13.96 -15.06 -17.18
N SER A 54 13.80 -15.74 -16.03
CA SER A 54 13.49 -17.15 -15.96
C SER A 54 12.11 -17.49 -16.55
N ALA A 55 11.15 -16.59 -16.45
CA ALA A 55 9.82 -16.77 -17.04
C ALA A 55 9.85 -17.03 -18.55
N PHE A 56 10.86 -16.51 -19.25
CA PHE A 56 11.06 -16.66 -20.70
C PHE A 56 12.14 -17.69 -21.07
N LYS A 57 12.53 -18.56 -20.15
CA LYS A 57 13.52 -19.62 -20.37
C LYS A 57 12.92 -21.01 -20.24
N SER A 58 13.48 -21.98 -20.97
CA SER A 58 13.17 -23.39 -20.69
C SER A 58 13.82 -23.85 -19.37
N ASN A 59 13.29 -24.89 -18.74
CA ASN A 59 13.90 -25.48 -17.54
C ASN A 59 15.37 -25.89 -17.77
N GLY A 60 15.68 -26.39 -18.96
CA GLY A 60 17.05 -26.77 -19.33
C GLY A 60 18.00 -25.56 -19.38
N ASP A 61 17.55 -24.41 -19.89
CA ASP A 61 18.33 -23.19 -19.95
C ASP A 61 18.56 -22.55 -18.59
N ILE A 62 17.53 -22.63 -17.71
CA ILE A 62 17.62 -22.16 -16.32
C ILE A 62 18.69 -22.97 -15.56
N LEU A 63 18.70 -24.30 -15.72
CA LEU A 63 19.64 -25.17 -15.04
C LEU A 63 21.09 -25.00 -15.57
N LYS A 64 21.26 -24.78 -16.89
CA LYS A 64 22.58 -24.58 -17.49
C LYS A 64 23.18 -23.21 -17.17
N ASN A 65 22.37 -22.16 -17.20
CA ASN A 65 22.86 -20.80 -17.06
C ASN A 65 21.77 -19.88 -16.44
N PRO A 66 21.60 -19.92 -15.11
CA PRO A 66 20.47 -19.24 -14.46
C PRO A 66 20.44 -17.72 -14.69
N ILE A 67 21.61 -17.07 -14.76
CA ILE A 67 21.70 -15.60 -14.81
C ILE A 67 21.71 -15.05 -16.25
N ALA A 68 22.06 -15.89 -17.26
CA ALA A 68 22.10 -15.42 -18.62
C ALA A 68 20.76 -14.95 -19.14
N LEU A 69 20.75 -13.96 -20.01
CA LEU A 69 19.54 -13.53 -20.71
C LEU A 69 19.01 -14.66 -21.60
N PRO A 70 17.69 -14.76 -21.83
CA PRO A 70 17.13 -15.76 -22.72
C PRO A 70 17.63 -15.56 -24.14
N THR A 71 18.12 -16.63 -24.77
CA THR A 71 18.55 -16.63 -26.18
C THR A 71 17.37 -16.64 -27.14
N SER A 72 16.20 -17.14 -26.66
CA SER A 72 14.92 -17.11 -27.36
C SER A 72 13.81 -16.91 -26.34
N PHE A 73 12.71 -16.23 -26.74
CA PHE A 73 11.55 -16.07 -25.85
C PHE A 73 10.75 -17.38 -25.78
N TYR A 74 11.00 -18.16 -24.74
CA TYR A 74 10.28 -19.39 -24.48
C TYR A 74 8.93 -19.11 -23.82
N THR A 75 7.86 -19.03 -24.61
CA THR A 75 6.51 -18.68 -24.13
C THR A 75 5.70 -19.88 -23.66
N GLN A 76 6.26 -21.11 -23.77
CA GLN A 76 5.54 -22.33 -23.41
C GLN A 76 5.18 -22.37 -21.92
N ASN A 77 6.01 -21.80 -21.04
CA ASN A 77 5.72 -21.68 -19.62
C ASN A 77 4.35 -21.01 -19.34
N PHE A 78 4.05 -19.95 -20.10
CA PHE A 78 2.75 -19.26 -19.96
C PHE A 78 1.59 -20.09 -20.51
N LYS A 79 1.78 -20.76 -21.64
CA LYS A 79 0.77 -21.64 -22.21
C LYS A 79 0.44 -22.79 -21.27
N ASP A 80 1.46 -23.42 -20.69
CA ASP A 80 1.33 -24.52 -19.75
C ASP A 80 0.62 -24.06 -18.45
N LEU A 81 0.93 -22.85 -17.97
CA LEU A 81 0.29 -22.25 -16.82
C LEU A 81 -1.22 -22.10 -17.02
N PHE A 82 -1.64 -21.57 -18.17
CA PHE A 82 -3.06 -21.40 -18.50
C PHE A 82 -3.78 -22.69 -18.86
N ALA A 83 -3.06 -23.68 -19.41
CA ALA A 83 -3.64 -24.94 -19.85
C ALA A 83 -3.74 -26.00 -18.73
N GLN A 84 -2.77 -26.02 -17.81
CA GLN A 84 -2.63 -27.08 -16.80
C GLN A 84 -3.08 -26.67 -15.39
N SER A 85 -3.35 -25.40 -15.15
CA SER A 85 -3.76 -24.91 -13.84
C SER A 85 -5.04 -24.07 -13.91
N ASP A 86 -5.78 -24.02 -12.80
CA ASP A 86 -6.91 -23.11 -12.63
C ASP A 86 -6.47 -21.64 -12.42
N PHE A 87 -5.35 -21.26 -13.08
CA PHE A 87 -4.71 -19.96 -12.88
C PHE A 87 -5.65 -18.80 -13.24
N ALA A 88 -6.39 -18.93 -14.34
CA ALA A 88 -7.37 -17.91 -14.72
C ALA A 88 -8.47 -17.75 -13.66
N THR A 89 -8.97 -18.86 -13.12
CA THR A 89 -9.95 -18.88 -12.03
C THR A 89 -9.36 -18.27 -10.76
N ALA A 90 -8.10 -18.59 -10.43
CA ALA A 90 -7.41 -18.04 -9.27
C ALA A 90 -7.24 -16.51 -9.38
N ILE A 91 -6.91 -15.99 -10.57
CA ILE A 91 -6.87 -14.54 -10.83
C ILE A 91 -8.26 -13.92 -10.61
N LEU A 92 -9.31 -14.49 -11.19
CA LEU A 92 -10.68 -13.97 -11.03
C LEU A 92 -11.09 -13.94 -9.56
N HIS A 93 -10.80 -15.00 -8.81
CA HIS A 93 -11.05 -15.05 -7.37
C HIS A 93 -10.28 -13.97 -6.62
N SER A 94 -9.01 -13.77 -6.95
CA SER A 94 -8.17 -12.72 -6.32
C SER A 94 -8.69 -11.32 -6.63
N VAL A 95 -9.08 -11.05 -7.87
CA VAL A 95 -9.68 -9.78 -8.28
C VAL A 95 -11.01 -9.55 -7.56
N PHE A 96 -11.87 -10.56 -7.52
CA PHE A 96 -13.15 -10.49 -6.81
C PHE A 96 -12.96 -10.19 -5.32
N LEU A 97 -12.10 -10.96 -4.64
CA LEU A 97 -11.78 -10.75 -3.23
C LEU A 97 -11.25 -9.34 -2.96
N THR A 98 -10.31 -8.89 -3.78
CA THR A 98 -9.72 -7.56 -3.64
C THR A 98 -10.76 -6.47 -3.83
N VAL A 99 -11.50 -6.50 -4.94
CA VAL A 99 -12.48 -5.44 -5.25
C VAL A 99 -13.58 -5.39 -4.20
N VAL A 100 -14.15 -6.53 -3.82
CA VAL A 100 -15.24 -6.56 -2.83
C VAL A 100 -14.77 -6.11 -1.46
N SER A 101 -13.61 -6.60 -1.01
CA SER A 101 -13.05 -6.20 0.29
C SER A 101 -12.71 -4.71 0.31
N GLU A 102 -12.08 -4.19 -0.74
CA GLU A 102 -11.66 -2.79 -0.82
C GLU A 102 -12.86 -1.84 -0.86
N VAL A 103 -13.89 -2.15 -1.65
CA VAL A 103 -15.13 -1.36 -1.67
C VAL A 103 -15.77 -1.30 -0.27
N LEU A 104 -15.84 -2.42 0.43
CA LEU A 104 -16.38 -2.46 1.79
C LEU A 104 -15.51 -1.69 2.78
N ILE A 105 -14.19 -1.83 2.71
CA ILE A 105 -13.23 -1.09 3.55
C ILE A 105 -13.38 0.42 3.33
N VAL A 106 -13.37 0.87 2.07
CA VAL A 106 -13.49 2.29 1.71
C VAL A 106 -14.83 2.89 2.13
N CYS A 107 -15.90 2.09 2.18
CA CYS A 107 -17.20 2.53 2.70
C CYS A 107 -17.22 2.57 4.23
N ILE A 108 -16.81 1.49 4.89
CA ILE A 108 -16.99 1.31 6.34
C ILE A 108 -16.00 2.15 7.15
N VAL A 109 -14.72 2.15 6.76
CA VAL A 109 -13.64 2.75 7.56
C VAL A 109 -13.75 4.27 7.67
N PRO A 110 -13.99 5.05 6.58
CA PRO A 110 -14.18 6.49 6.69
C PRO A 110 -15.42 6.86 7.50
N MET A 111 -16.51 6.09 7.39
CA MET A 111 -17.73 6.32 8.17
C MET A 111 -17.47 6.12 9.67
N ALA A 112 -16.77 5.05 10.04
CA ALA A 112 -16.38 4.78 11.42
C ALA A 112 -15.47 5.89 11.96
N ALA A 113 -14.44 6.26 11.21
CA ALA A 113 -13.50 7.33 11.58
C ALA A 113 -14.20 8.69 11.74
N TYR A 114 -15.11 9.02 10.83
CA TYR A 114 -15.90 10.25 10.92
C TYR A 114 -16.76 10.26 12.19
N GLY A 115 -17.46 9.17 12.49
CA GLY A 115 -18.25 9.04 13.70
C GLY A 115 -17.44 9.18 14.99
N ILE A 116 -16.23 8.63 15.01
CA ILE A 116 -15.31 8.72 16.16
C ILE A 116 -14.78 10.13 16.31
N GLU A 117 -14.29 10.77 15.25
CA GLU A 117 -13.60 12.06 15.35
C GLU A 117 -14.57 13.23 15.57
N ARG A 118 -15.76 13.20 14.96
CA ARG A 118 -16.72 14.31 15.07
C ARG A 118 -17.57 14.28 16.34
N ARG A 119 -17.84 13.11 16.94
CA ARG A 119 -18.67 13.03 18.14
C ARG A 119 -17.97 13.35 19.46
N LYS A 120 -16.67 13.16 19.57
CA LYS A 120 -15.83 13.46 20.76
C LYS A 120 -16.48 13.09 22.11
N SER A 121 -17.05 11.90 22.22
CA SER A 121 -17.66 11.36 23.42
C SER A 121 -16.74 10.37 24.14
N LYS A 122 -17.04 10.04 25.41
CA LYS A 122 -16.32 8.97 26.13
C LYS A 122 -16.40 7.63 25.40
N THR A 123 -17.56 7.34 24.80
CA THR A 123 -17.77 6.09 24.03
C THR A 123 -16.90 6.05 22.79
N THR A 124 -16.82 7.13 22.00
CA THR A 124 -15.99 7.17 20.80
C THR A 124 -14.50 7.11 21.13
N SER A 125 -14.08 7.73 22.23
CA SER A 125 -12.71 7.59 22.76
C SER A 125 -12.40 6.15 23.17
N LEU A 126 -13.33 5.46 23.79
CA LEU A 126 -13.17 4.04 24.16
C LEU A 126 -13.07 3.15 22.93
N ILE A 127 -13.91 3.35 21.90
CA ILE A 127 -13.85 2.62 20.63
C ILE A 127 -12.50 2.85 19.95
N TYR A 128 -12.03 4.08 19.90
CA TYR A 128 -10.71 4.42 19.34
C TYR A 128 -9.58 3.69 20.07
N THR A 129 -9.62 3.70 21.42
CA THR A 129 -8.62 3.00 22.25
C THR A 129 -8.71 1.47 22.05
N TYR A 130 -9.90 0.93 21.89
CA TYR A 130 -10.11 -0.50 21.60
C TYR A 130 -9.47 -0.90 20.26
N PHE A 131 -9.61 -0.09 19.20
CA PHE A 131 -8.93 -0.34 17.93
C PHE A 131 -7.42 -0.25 18.06
N LEU A 132 -6.90 0.72 18.82
CA LEU A 132 -5.47 0.80 19.13
C LEU A 132 -4.96 -0.47 19.81
N ALA A 133 -5.65 -0.92 20.84
CA ALA A 133 -5.29 -2.12 21.59
C ALA A 133 -5.33 -3.37 20.70
N GLY A 134 -6.36 -3.48 19.83
CA GLY A 134 -6.49 -4.59 18.90
C GLY A 134 -5.33 -4.70 17.91
N MET A 135 -4.81 -3.57 17.44
CA MET A 135 -3.64 -3.55 16.54
C MET A 135 -2.34 -4.02 17.21
N MET A 136 -2.24 -3.91 18.53
CA MET A 136 -1.05 -4.35 19.26
C MET A 136 -0.96 -5.88 19.37
N ILE A 137 -2.07 -6.59 19.11
CA ILE A 137 -2.10 -8.05 19.17
C ILE A 137 -1.51 -8.62 17.88
N PRO A 138 -0.39 -9.34 17.92
CA PRO A 138 0.19 -9.96 16.74
C PRO A 138 -0.78 -10.97 16.10
N PHE A 139 -0.90 -10.95 14.78
CA PHE A 139 -1.81 -11.83 14.02
C PHE A 139 -1.69 -13.29 14.41
N HIS A 140 -0.47 -13.76 14.65
CA HIS A 140 -0.19 -15.16 14.99
C HIS A 140 -0.86 -15.62 16.30
N LEU A 141 -1.14 -14.71 17.24
CA LEU A 141 -1.80 -15.06 18.50
C LEU A 141 -3.29 -15.35 18.32
N TYR A 142 -3.96 -14.68 17.39
CA TYR A 142 -5.40 -14.86 17.17
C TYR A 142 -5.74 -15.68 15.92
N MET A 143 -4.76 -16.09 15.14
CA MET A 143 -4.97 -16.88 13.92
C MET A 143 -5.72 -18.17 14.19
N PHE A 144 -5.38 -18.90 15.26
CA PHE A 144 -6.04 -20.16 15.61
C PHE A 144 -7.48 -19.98 16.14
N PRO A 145 -7.77 -19.06 17.07
CA PRO A 145 -9.13 -18.67 17.39
C PRO A 145 -9.94 -18.23 16.17
N LEU A 146 -9.39 -17.37 15.32
CA LEU A 146 -10.04 -16.90 14.08
C LEU A 146 -10.47 -18.08 13.18
N PHE A 147 -9.59 -19.05 13.00
CA PHE A 147 -9.90 -20.26 12.23
C PHE A 147 -11.08 -21.05 12.83
N LYS A 148 -11.15 -21.17 14.14
CA LYS A 148 -12.29 -21.82 14.82
C LYS A 148 -13.58 -21.04 14.61
N GLU A 149 -13.55 -19.71 14.78
CA GLU A 149 -14.71 -18.85 14.57
C GLU A 149 -15.22 -18.95 13.13
N MET A 150 -14.33 -18.93 12.14
CA MET A 150 -14.71 -19.08 10.73
C MET A 150 -15.45 -20.41 10.47
N LYS A 151 -15.08 -21.50 11.19
CA LYS A 151 -15.81 -22.78 11.10
C LYS A 151 -17.18 -22.71 11.78
N VAL A 152 -17.27 -22.09 12.95
CA VAL A 152 -18.53 -21.93 13.69
C VAL A 152 -19.54 -21.12 12.87
N PHE A 153 -19.10 -20.06 12.22
CA PHE A 153 -19.93 -19.24 11.35
C PHE A 153 -20.15 -19.79 9.94
N HIS A 154 -19.62 -20.99 9.64
CA HIS A 154 -19.73 -21.64 8.32
C HIS A 154 -19.20 -20.80 7.15
N ILE A 155 -18.24 -19.89 7.41
CA ILE A 155 -17.58 -19.05 6.40
C ILE A 155 -16.18 -19.55 6.02
N PHE A 156 -15.73 -20.63 6.65
CA PHE A 156 -14.47 -21.29 6.30
C PHE A 156 -14.63 -22.06 4.97
N GLY A 157 -13.64 -21.91 4.08
CA GLY A 157 -13.63 -22.62 2.80
C GLY A 157 -14.46 -21.97 1.68
N ASN A 158 -15.02 -20.77 1.92
CA ASN A 158 -15.70 -19.97 0.91
C ASN A 158 -15.12 -18.55 0.85
N MET A 159 -15.55 -17.74 -0.16
CA MET A 159 -15.06 -16.39 -0.40
C MET A 159 -15.39 -15.38 0.72
N VAL A 160 -16.44 -15.64 1.50
CA VAL A 160 -16.87 -14.74 2.59
C VAL A 160 -15.83 -14.69 3.70
N GLY A 161 -15.19 -15.83 4.03
CA GLY A 161 -14.16 -15.89 5.07
C GLY A 161 -13.02 -14.91 4.86
N PRO A 162 -12.28 -15.00 3.75
CA PRO A 162 -11.21 -14.04 3.42
C PRO A 162 -11.68 -12.58 3.37
N ILE A 163 -12.88 -12.29 2.82
CA ILE A 163 -13.43 -10.93 2.78
C ILE A 163 -13.59 -10.37 4.20
N VAL A 164 -14.20 -11.14 5.11
CA VAL A 164 -14.38 -10.73 6.50
C VAL A 164 -13.01 -10.54 7.20
N CYS A 165 -12.03 -11.41 6.93
CA CYS A 165 -10.69 -11.26 7.47
C CYS A 165 -9.99 -9.99 6.99
N TYR A 166 -10.07 -9.66 5.70
CA TYR A 166 -9.47 -8.43 5.16
C TYR A 166 -10.12 -7.18 5.74
N ILE A 167 -11.46 -7.15 5.82
CA ILE A 167 -12.18 -6.02 6.41
C ILE A 167 -11.81 -5.85 7.88
N SER A 168 -11.90 -6.92 8.68
CA SER A 168 -11.62 -6.84 10.12
C SER A 168 -10.19 -6.46 10.44
N GLY A 169 -9.21 -6.96 9.67
CA GLY A 169 -7.80 -6.59 9.79
C GLY A 169 -7.52 -5.14 9.40
N SER A 170 -8.30 -4.59 8.47
CA SER A 170 -8.11 -3.21 7.97
C SER A 170 -8.84 -2.15 8.78
N ILE A 171 -9.95 -2.51 9.46
CA ILE A 171 -10.80 -1.53 10.19
C ILE A 171 -10.00 -0.73 11.22
N ALA A 172 -9.21 -1.39 12.05
CA ALA A 172 -8.49 -0.73 13.14
C ALA A 172 -7.48 0.28 12.58
N PHE A 173 -6.54 -0.16 11.76
CA PHE A 173 -5.50 0.70 11.18
C PHE A 173 -6.09 1.80 10.30
N GLY A 174 -7.02 1.44 9.41
CA GLY A 174 -7.67 2.40 8.52
C GLY A 174 -8.42 3.48 9.30
N THR A 175 -9.18 3.11 10.33
CA THR A 175 -9.90 4.07 11.17
C THR A 175 -8.95 5.04 11.88
N LEU A 176 -7.83 4.55 12.43
CA LEU A 176 -6.83 5.41 13.07
C LEU A 176 -6.19 6.39 12.09
N LEU A 177 -5.87 5.91 10.89
CA LEU A 177 -5.30 6.74 9.83
C LEU A 177 -6.27 7.84 9.41
N TYR A 178 -7.53 7.49 9.15
CA TYR A 178 -8.57 8.45 8.78
C TYR A 178 -8.88 9.44 9.91
N CYS A 179 -8.94 9.00 11.18
CA CYS A 179 -9.10 9.92 12.31
C CYS A 179 -7.97 10.93 12.37
N SER A 180 -6.72 10.49 12.15
CA SER A 180 -5.55 11.39 12.13
C SER A 180 -5.64 12.41 11.01
N PHE A 181 -6.12 12.02 9.84
CA PHE A 181 -6.34 12.89 8.70
C PHE A 181 -7.49 13.90 8.97
N LEU A 182 -8.62 13.43 9.51
CA LEU A 182 -9.78 14.26 9.81
C LEU A 182 -9.52 15.34 10.86
N LYS A 183 -8.54 15.15 11.76
CA LYS A 183 -8.10 16.19 12.72
C LYS A 183 -7.55 17.44 12.05
N GLY A 184 -6.97 17.30 10.87
CA GLY A 184 -6.43 18.41 10.08
C GLY A 184 -7.46 19.14 9.21
N ILE A 185 -8.69 18.64 9.14
CA ILE A 185 -9.77 19.21 8.33
C ILE A 185 -10.79 19.91 9.26
N PRO A 186 -11.12 21.18 9.02
CA PRO A 186 -12.08 21.94 9.80
C PRO A 186 -13.51 21.37 9.71
#